data_d028c6e924b404a213d417ede49253af
#
_entry.id   d028c6e924b404a213d417ede49253af
#
_cell.length_a   1.000
_cell.length_b   1.000
_cell.length_c   1.000
_cell.angle_alpha   90.00
_cell.angle_beta   90.00
_cell.angle_gamma   90.00
#
_symmetry.space_group_name_H-M   'P 1'
#
loop_
_entity.id
_entity.type
_entity.pdbx_description
1 polymer ?
#
loop_
_entity_poly.entity_id
_entity_poly.type
_entity_poly.pdbx_seq_one_letter_code
_entity_poly.pdbx_strand_id
1 'polypeptide(L)'
;MKVGILSDGKPGHLNQSLGIANILAEDLELDLITIDLLVKNPLLKPFLRFYQRFLCQNFNETNANKIINLFQSIAVSDFDLLIATGGNTAYISASLGIKHNIKVIQIGSVKGIDLKNYLAHITVEPKDKSPNNIVTALAPTSYKPIDML
;
A
#
# COMPACT_ATOMS: atom_id res chain seq x y z
N MET A 1 16.15 -4.82 -6.83
CA MET A 1 15.35 -4.28 -5.71
C MET A 1 14.18 -5.20 -5.48
N LYS A 2 13.96 -5.66 -4.24
CA LYS A 2 12.84 -6.56 -3.90
C LYS A 2 11.61 -5.74 -3.52
N VAL A 3 10.52 -5.94 -4.27
CA VAL A 3 9.29 -5.14 -4.14
C VAL A 3 8.10 -6.03 -3.80
N GLY A 4 7.44 -5.73 -2.68
CA GLY A 4 6.22 -6.39 -2.25
C GLY A 4 4.97 -5.62 -2.71
N ILE A 5 4.06 -6.30 -3.39
CA ILE A 5 2.75 -5.75 -3.74
C ILE A 5 1.72 -6.29 -2.75
N LEU A 6 1.17 -5.41 -1.92
CA LEU A 6 0.14 -5.79 -0.95
C LEU A 6 -1.23 -5.86 -1.62
N SER A 7 -1.84 -7.04 -1.58
CA SER A 7 -3.13 -7.33 -2.21
C SER A 7 -4.23 -7.51 -1.18
N ASP A 8 -5.34 -6.79 -1.35
CA ASP A 8 -6.59 -7.00 -0.57
C ASP A 8 -7.60 -7.92 -1.30
N GLY A 9 -7.12 -8.62 -2.32
CA GLY A 9 -7.91 -9.53 -3.14
C GLY A 9 -8.77 -8.86 -4.23
N LYS A 10 -8.66 -7.54 -4.40
CA LYS A 10 -9.38 -6.81 -5.45
C LYS A 10 -8.53 -6.68 -6.71
N PRO A 11 -8.96 -7.23 -7.86
CA PRO A 11 -8.17 -7.19 -9.09
C PRO A 11 -7.81 -5.78 -9.55
N GLY A 12 -8.73 -4.80 -9.39
CA GLY A 12 -8.47 -3.41 -9.75
C GLY A 12 -7.36 -2.76 -8.90
N HIS A 13 -7.28 -3.07 -7.61
CA HIS A 13 -6.22 -2.58 -6.73
C HIS A 13 -4.87 -3.20 -7.08
N LEU A 14 -4.85 -4.51 -7.32
CA LEU A 14 -3.64 -5.21 -7.75
C LEU A 14 -3.13 -4.64 -9.07
N ASN A 15 -4.02 -4.40 -10.03
CA ASN A 15 -3.68 -3.83 -11.33
C ASN A 15 -3.06 -2.43 -11.23
N GLN A 16 -3.56 -1.58 -10.34
CA GLN A 16 -2.97 -0.27 -10.08
C GLN A 16 -1.58 -0.36 -9.46
N SER A 17 -1.38 -1.26 -8.50
CA SER A 17 -0.06 -1.50 -7.89
C SER A 17 0.96 -2.02 -8.91
N LEU A 18 0.54 -2.94 -9.78
CA LEU A 18 1.36 -3.44 -10.89
C LEU A 18 1.70 -2.35 -11.90
N GLY A 19 0.78 -1.41 -12.15
CA GLY A 19 1.04 -0.25 -13.02
C GLY A 19 2.21 0.60 -12.52
N ILE A 20 2.27 0.88 -11.22
CA ILE A 20 3.41 1.60 -10.62
C ILE A 20 4.68 0.74 -10.67
N ALA A 21 4.60 -0.55 -10.37
CA ALA A 21 5.75 -1.44 -10.44
C ALA A 21 6.33 -1.50 -11.86
N ASN A 22 5.49 -1.53 -12.90
CA ASN A 22 5.93 -1.52 -14.28
C ASN A 22 6.67 -0.21 -14.65
N ILE A 23 6.18 0.94 -14.19
CA ILE A 23 6.85 2.23 -14.40
C ILE A 23 8.24 2.21 -13.74
N LEU A 24 8.35 1.71 -12.51
CA LEU A 24 9.63 1.61 -11.82
C LEU A 24 10.58 0.61 -12.49
N ALA A 25 10.05 -0.43 -13.12
CA ALA A 25 10.83 -1.45 -13.82
C ALA A 25 11.45 -0.95 -15.14
N GLU A 26 11.04 0.22 -15.65
CA GLU A 26 11.68 0.83 -16.82
C GLU A 26 13.13 1.26 -16.52
N ASP A 27 13.41 1.67 -15.27
CA ASP A 27 14.72 2.16 -14.85
C ASP A 27 15.41 1.26 -13.82
N LEU A 28 14.69 0.29 -13.22
CA LEU A 28 15.17 -0.51 -12.11
C LEU A 28 14.92 -2.01 -12.37
N GLU A 29 15.90 -2.85 -12.01
CA GLU A 29 15.67 -4.29 -11.93
C GLU A 29 14.87 -4.63 -10.68
N LEU A 30 13.63 -5.14 -10.86
CA LEU A 30 12.70 -5.45 -9.79
C LEU A 30 12.45 -6.95 -9.66
N ASP A 31 12.53 -7.44 -8.41
CA ASP A 31 12.01 -8.73 -7.99
C ASP A 31 10.63 -8.50 -7.34
N LEU A 32 9.56 -8.81 -8.07
CA LEU A 32 8.17 -8.51 -7.68
C LEU A 32 7.53 -9.72 -7.02
N ILE A 33 7.02 -9.53 -5.81
CA ILE A 33 6.29 -10.55 -5.06
C ILE A 33 4.95 -10.00 -4.61
N THR A 34 3.85 -10.66 -4.97
CA THR A 34 2.52 -10.33 -4.46
C THR A 34 2.29 -10.98 -3.10
N ILE A 35 1.79 -10.20 -2.15
CA ILE A 35 1.52 -10.61 -0.77
C ILE A 35 0.05 -10.41 -0.48
N ASP A 36 -0.70 -11.49 -0.32
CA ASP A 36 -2.12 -11.43 0.02
C ASP A 36 -2.33 -11.11 1.49
N LEU A 37 -3.13 -10.10 1.76
CA LEU A 37 -3.48 -9.65 3.09
C LEU A 37 -4.70 -10.43 3.61
N LEU A 38 -4.47 -11.40 4.45
CA LEU A 38 -5.51 -12.22 5.06
C LEU A 38 -5.75 -11.82 6.52
N VAL A 39 -6.96 -11.41 6.82
CA VAL A 39 -7.39 -11.08 8.20
C VAL A 39 -7.50 -12.35 9.02
N LYS A 40 -6.92 -12.39 10.24
CA LYS A 40 -6.97 -13.55 11.13
C LYS A 40 -8.39 -13.97 11.47
N ASN A 41 -9.25 -12.99 11.75
CA ASN A 41 -10.66 -13.26 12.08
C ASN A 41 -11.57 -12.61 11.03
N PRO A 42 -12.20 -13.40 10.14
CA PRO A 42 -13.09 -12.89 9.11
C PRO A 42 -14.29 -12.09 9.63
N LEU A 43 -14.75 -12.38 10.86
CA LEU A 43 -15.86 -11.67 11.50
C LEU A 43 -15.53 -10.20 11.80
N LEU A 44 -14.24 -9.85 11.90
CA LEU A 44 -13.78 -8.48 12.11
C LEU A 44 -13.72 -7.65 10.81
N LYS A 45 -13.84 -8.26 9.63
CA LYS A 45 -13.74 -7.54 8.34
C LYS A 45 -14.60 -6.29 8.26
N PRO A 46 -15.89 -6.30 8.67
CA PRO A 46 -16.75 -5.10 8.58
C PRO A 46 -16.24 -3.93 9.42
N PHE A 47 -15.60 -4.23 10.55
CA PHE A 47 -15.13 -3.22 11.53
C PHE A 47 -13.65 -2.92 11.38
N LEU A 48 -12.92 -3.69 10.57
CA LEU A 48 -11.47 -3.62 10.43
C LEU A 48 -10.99 -2.20 10.10
N ARG A 49 -11.58 -1.57 9.10
CA ARG A 49 -11.20 -0.24 8.64
C ARG A 49 -11.44 0.85 9.69
N PHE A 50 -12.54 0.74 10.42
CA PHE A 50 -12.87 1.66 11.52
C PHE A 50 -11.85 1.54 12.65
N TYR A 51 -11.56 0.31 13.07
CA TYR A 51 -10.60 0.03 14.14
C TYR A 51 -9.18 0.47 13.77
N GLN A 52 -8.73 0.17 12.55
CA GLN A 52 -7.43 0.64 12.05
C GLN A 52 -7.35 2.18 12.03
N ARG A 53 -8.40 2.84 11.56
CA ARG A 53 -8.46 4.30 11.55
C ARG A 53 -8.41 4.89 12.96
N PHE A 54 -9.06 4.26 13.91
CA PHE A 54 -8.99 4.67 15.32
C PHE A 54 -7.56 4.57 15.87
N LEU A 55 -6.87 3.46 15.62
CA LEU A 55 -5.48 3.28 16.02
C LEU A 55 -4.53 4.30 15.35
N CYS A 56 -4.85 4.74 14.13
CA CYS A 56 -4.02 5.69 13.39
C CYS A 56 -4.17 7.15 13.85
N GLN A 57 -5.12 7.48 14.71
CA GLN A 57 -5.22 8.83 15.31
C GLN A 57 -3.96 9.20 16.10
N ASN A 58 -3.32 8.21 16.71
CA ASN A 58 -2.02 8.33 17.36
C ASN A 58 -1.07 7.28 16.79
N PHE A 59 -0.70 7.45 15.51
CA PHE A 59 0.08 6.47 14.79
C PHE A 59 1.51 6.41 15.30
N ASN A 60 1.86 5.29 15.89
CA ASN A 60 3.16 4.97 16.45
C ASN A 60 3.44 3.46 16.29
N GLU A 61 4.64 3.02 16.66
CA GLU A 61 5.07 1.63 16.51
C GLU A 61 4.15 0.65 17.25
N THR A 62 3.67 1.00 18.45
CA THR A 62 2.76 0.16 19.24
C THR A 62 1.44 -0.05 18.49
N ASN A 63 0.85 1.01 17.95
CA ASN A 63 -0.40 0.93 17.20
C ASN A 63 -0.21 0.27 15.83
N ALA A 64 0.94 0.48 15.19
CA ALA A 64 1.34 -0.25 13.99
C ALA A 64 1.39 -1.77 14.24
N ASN A 65 2.00 -2.21 15.34
CA ASN A 65 2.02 -3.62 15.73
C ASN A 65 0.62 -4.19 15.98
N LYS A 66 -0.30 -3.42 16.60
CA LYS A 66 -1.70 -3.84 16.77
C LYS A 66 -2.39 -4.04 15.43
N ILE A 67 -2.16 -3.15 14.46
CA ILE A 67 -2.72 -3.27 13.11
C ILE A 67 -2.16 -4.52 12.42
N ILE A 68 -0.85 -4.75 12.45
CA ILE A 68 -0.22 -5.93 11.85
C ILE A 68 -0.80 -7.21 12.44
N ASN A 69 -1.03 -7.25 13.75
CA ASN A 69 -1.57 -8.41 14.44
C ASN A 69 -3.02 -8.78 14.08
N LEU A 70 -3.74 -7.93 13.36
CA LEU A 70 -5.07 -8.25 12.80
C LEU A 70 -4.99 -9.18 11.58
N PHE A 71 -3.83 -9.26 10.96
CA PHE A 71 -3.59 -10.08 9.77
C PHE A 71 -2.84 -11.37 10.11
N GLN A 72 -2.92 -12.35 9.22
CA GLN A 72 -2.06 -13.52 9.27
C GLN A 72 -0.60 -13.09 9.11
N SER A 73 0.34 -13.99 9.40
CA SER A 73 1.76 -13.66 9.31
C SER A 73 2.14 -13.13 7.93
N ILE A 74 2.76 -11.95 7.91
CA ILE A 74 3.22 -11.28 6.70
C ILE A 74 4.74 -11.17 6.80
N ALA A 75 5.45 -11.91 5.97
CA ALA A 75 6.91 -11.90 5.92
C ALA A 75 7.39 -10.83 4.93
N VAL A 76 7.83 -9.68 5.44
CA VAL A 76 8.27 -8.54 4.60
C VAL A 76 9.62 -7.97 5.00
N SER A 77 10.33 -8.57 5.95
CA SER A 77 11.56 -8.01 6.53
C SER A 77 12.71 -7.81 5.53
N ASP A 78 12.67 -8.48 4.40
CA ASP A 78 13.69 -8.45 3.34
C ASP A 78 13.27 -7.68 2.09
N PHE A 79 12.15 -6.93 2.15
CA PHE A 79 11.72 -6.07 1.05
C PHE A 79 12.32 -4.66 1.17
N ASP A 80 12.66 -4.09 0.02
CA ASP A 80 13.14 -2.71 -0.10
C ASP A 80 11.99 -1.71 -0.21
N LEU A 81 10.88 -2.14 -0.83
CA LEU A 81 9.71 -1.31 -1.12
C LEU A 81 8.42 -2.13 -1.02
N LEU A 82 7.38 -1.52 -0.48
CA LEU A 82 6.01 -2.03 -0.56
C LEU A 82 5.16 -1.09 -1.42
N ILE A 83 4.33 -1.67 -2.28
CA ILE A 83 3.33 -0.96 -3.07
C ILE A 83 1.95 -1.46 -2.66
N ALA A 84 1.04 -0.54 -2.37
CA ALA A 84 -0.30 -0.87 -1.91
C ALA A 84 -1.34 0.06 -2.54
N THR A 85 -2.54 -0.46 -2.82
CA THR A 85 -3.64 0.30 -3.41
C THR A 85 -4.91 0.16 -2.58
N GLY A 86 -5.55 1.30 -2.35
CA GLY A 86 -6.86 1.39 -1.72
C GLY A 86 -6.85 1.54 -0.21
N GLY A 87 -7.99 1.95 0.34
CA GLY A 87 -8.11 2.26 1.76
C GLY A 87 -8.01 1.07 2.70
N ASN A 88 -8.17 -0.16 2.21
CA ASN A 88 -8.03 -1.36 3.04
C ASN A 88 -6.56 -1.72 3.30
N THR A 89 -5.68 -1.34 2.38
CA THR A 89 -4.24 -1.62 2.49
C THR A 89 -3.47 -0.48 3.13
N ALA A 90 -4.03 0.73 3.19
CA ALA A 90 -3.33 1.93 3.61
C ALA A 90 -2.74 1.84 5.03
N TYR A 91 -3.53 1.37 5.99
CA TYR A 91 -3.08 1.30 7.38
C TYR A 91 -2.04 0.20 7.61
N ILE A 92 -2.25 -0.96 7.01
CA ILE A 92 -1.33 -2.08 7.16
C ILE A 92 -0.01 -1.82 6.42
N SER A 93 -0.04 -1.19 5.24
CA SER A 93 1.18 -0.84 4.50
C SER A 93 2.06 0.12 5.28
N ALA A 94 1.49 1.21 5.83
CA ALA A 94 2.21 2.14 6.68
C ALA A 94 2.74 1.46 7.97
N SER A 95 1.95 0.55 8.55
CA SER A 95 2.35 -0.19 9.76
C SER A 95 3.55 -1.10 9.51
N LEU A 96 3.55 -1.81 8.39
CA LEU A 96 4.69 -2.63 7.95
C LEU A 96 5.92 -1.77 7.65
N GLY A 97 5.71 -0.62 7.00
CA GLY A 97 6.77 0.35 6.71
C GLY A 97 7.49 0.83 7.97
N ILE A 98 6.73 1.23 9.01
CA ILE A 98 7.32 1.67 10.29
C ILE A 98 8.02 0.51 10.99
N LYS A 99 7.36 -0.64 11.14
CA LYS A 99 7.90 -1.77 11.89
C LYS A 99 9.19 -2.31 11.31
N HIS A 100 9.29 -2.39 9.99
CA HIS A 100 10.42 -3.02 9.29
C HIS A 100 11.35 -2.00 8.61
N ASN A 101 11.08 -0.69 8.80
CA ASN A 101 11.82 0.39 8.14
C ASN A 101 11.86 0.25 6.59
N ILE A 102 10.72 -0.12 6.01
CA ILE A 102 10.55 -0.32 4.57
C ILE A 102 9.84 0.89 3.97
N LYS A 103 10.27 1.34 2.81
CA LYS A 103 9.60 2.40 2.03
C LYS A 103 8.26 1.91 1.52
N VAL A 104 7.25 2.79 1.49
CA VAL A 104 5.89 2.44 1.04
C VAL A 104 5.40 3.44 0.01
N ILE A 105 4.88 2.95 -1.10
CA ILE A 105 4.07 3.73 -2.06
C ILE A 105 2.62 3.31 -1.87
N GLN A 106 1.77 4.30 -1.55
CA GLN A 106 0.34 4.09 -1.38
C GLN A 106 -0.43 4.75 -2.52
N ILE A 107 -1.35 4.01 -3.15
CA ILE A 107 -2.19 4.48 -4.24
C ILE A 107 -3.63 4.59 -3.76
N GLY A 108 -4.29 5.69 -4.13
CA GLY A 108 -5.69 5.95 -3.80
C GLY A 108 -5.85 6.69 -2.47
N SER A 109 -7.12 6.94 -2.13
CA SER A 109 -7.49 7.80 -1.01
C SER A 109 -7.19 7.17 0.35
N VAL A 110 -6.46 7.90 1.18
CA VAL A 110 -6.18 7.54 2.59
C VAL A 110 -6.89 8.53 3.51
N LYS A 111 -7.44 8.04 4.63
CA LYS A 111 -8.09 8.88 5.64
C LYS A 111 -7.56 8.54 7.04
N GLY A 112 -7.19 9.57 7.80
CA GLY A 112 -6.81 9.43 9.22
C GLY A 112 -5.43 8.85 9.45
N ILE A 113 -4.54 8.94 8.45
CA ILE A 113 -3.11 8.65 8.58
C ILE A 113 -2.32 9.78 7.90
N ASP A 114 -1.22 10.19 8.51
CA ASP A 114 -0.36 11.24 7.97
C ASP A 114 0.42 10.71 6.75
N LEU A 115 0.41 11.47 5.66
CA LEU A 115 1.08 11.10 4.40
C LEU A 115 2.60 10.98 4.53
N LYS A 116 3.21 11.58 5.57
CA LYS A 116 4.64 11.41 5.88
C LYS A 116 5.06 9.95 6.12
N ASN A 117 4.08 9.07 6.43
CA ASN A 117 4.33 7.64 6.63
C ASN A 117 4.52 6.88 5.31
N TYR A 118 4.39 7.56 4.17
CA TYR A 118 4.62 7.00 2.86
C TYR A 118 5.79 7.70 2.16
N LEU A 119 6.54 6.95 1.38
CA LEU A 119 7.53 7.52 0.45
C LEU A 119 6.82 8.36 -0.62
N ALA A 120 5.72 7.83 -1.16
CA ALA A 120 4.84 8.53 -2.09
C ALA A 120 3.39 8.10 -1.87
N HIS A 121 2.48 9.06 -2.04
CA HIS A 121 1.04 8.85 -2.05
C HIS A 121 0.48 9.32 -3.38
N ILE A 122 -0.05 8.39 -4.18
CA ILE A 122 -0.51 8.64 -5.55
C ILE A 122 -2.03 8.73 -5.57
N THR A 123 -2.57 9.87 -6.03
CA THR A 123 -4.02 10.12 -6.12
C THR A 123 -4.40 10.79 -7.43
N VAL A 124 -5.66 10.65 -7.84
CA VAL A 124 -6.23 11.40 -8.98
C VAL A 124 -6.78 12.76 -8.55
N GLU A 125 -7.04 12.95 -7.27
CA GLU A 125 -7.51 14.22 -6.71
C GLU A 125 -6.51 14.76 -5.70
N PRO A 126 -6.13 16.04 -5.78
CA PRO A 126 -5.24 16.65 -4.79
C PRO A 126 -5.97 16.74 -3.44
N LYS A 127 -5.55 15.94 -2.47
CA LYS A 127 -6.16 15.93 -1.13
C LYS A 127 -5.34 16.66 -0.09
N ASP A 128 -4.07 16.89 -0.37
CA ASP A 128 -3.17 17.52 0.56
C ASP A 128 -2.02 18.22 -0.18
N LYS A 129 -1.47 19.26 0.47
CA LYS A 129 -0.26 19.96 0.00
C LYS A 129 1.03 19.24 0.44
N SER A 130 0.93 17.99 0.87
CA SER A 130 2.09 17.20 1.27
C SER A 130 3.02 16.98 0.07
N PRO A 131 4.35 17.18 0.24
CA PRO A 131 5.31 16.94 -0.83
C PRO A 131 5.34 15.48 -1.31
N ASN A 132 4.83 14.56 -0.47
CA ASN A 132 4.75 13.14 -0.80
C ASN A 132 3.50 12.77 -1.62
N ASN A 133 2.61 13.74 -1.87
CA ASN A 133 1.40 13.49 -2.67
C ASN A 133 1.69 13.75 -4.15
N ILE A 134 1.60 12.70 -4.95
CA ILE A 134 1.72 12.75 -6.41
C ILE A 134 0.32 12.67 -6.99
N VAL A 135 -0.09 13.72 -7.71
CA VAL A 135 -1.39 13.78 -8.36
C VAL A 135 -1.25 13.35 -9.83
N THR A 136 -2.02 12.34 -10.21
CA THR A 136 -2.05 11.84 -11.59
C THR A 136 -3.41 12.11 -12.23
N ALA A 137 -3.44 12.34 -13.54
CA ALA A 137 -4.69 12.59 -14.26
C ALA A 137 -5.62 11.36 -14.27
N LEU A 138 -5.04 10.17 -14.27
CA LEU A 138 -5.75 8.89 -14.25
C LEU A 138 -5.13 7.98 -13.20
N ALA A 139 -5.94 7.06 -12.66
CA ALA A 139 -5.42 6.01 -11.81
C ALA A 139 -4.41 5.15 -12.57
N PRO A 140 -3.24 4.84 -11.98
CA PRO A 140 -2.27 3.97 -12.61
C PRO A 140 -2.90 2.58 -12.84
N THR A 141 -2.59 1.97 -13.96
CA THR A 141 -3.01 0.60 -14.30
C THR A 141 -1.85 -0.15 -14.90
N SER A 142 -1.86 -1.47 -14.79
CA SER A 142 -0.90 -2.28 -15.52
C SER A 142 -1.17 -2.12 -17.02
N TYR A 143 -0.31 -1.37 -17.70
CA TYR A 143 -0.33 -1.26 -19.14
C TYR A 143 0.36 -2.51 -19.72
N LYS A 144 -0.39 -3.33 -20.40
CA LYS A 144 0.21 -4.26 -21.37
C LYS A 144 0.34 -3.48 -22.67
N PRO A 145 1.55 -3.32 -23.23
CA PRO A 145 1.68 -2.82 -24.59
C PRO A 145 0.73 -3.66 -25.45
N ILE A 146 -0.17 -2.99 -26.15
CA ILE A 146 -0.88 -3.66 -27.25
C ILE A 146 0.26 -3.94 -28.22
N ASP A 147 0.62 -5.22 -28.40
CA ASP A 147 1.45 -5.62 -29.51
C ASP A 147 0.72 -5.11 -30.74
N MET A 148 1.19 -3.99 -31.28
CA MET A 148 0.74 -3.49 -32.54
C MET A 148 1.20 -4.51 -33.57
N LEU A 149 0.27 -5.36 -33.95
CA LEU A 149 0.36 -6.22 -35.11
C LEU A 149 0.59 -5.40 -36.38
#